data_bd6def531362f18c2dd0213ae7264e4f
#
_entry.id   bd6def531362f18c2dd0213ae7264e4f
#
_cell.length_a   1.000
_cell.length_b   1.000
_cell.length_c   1.000
_cell.angle_alpha   90.00
_cell.angle_beta   90.00
_cell.angle_gamma   90.00
#
_symmetry.space_group_name_H-M   'P 1'
#
loop_
_entity.id
_entity.type
_entity.pdbx_description
1 polymer ?
#
loop_
_entity_poly.entity_id
_entity_poly.type
_entity_poly.pdbx_seq_one_letter_code
_entity_poly.pdbx_strand_id
1 'polypeptide(L)'
;MSDVQSYNISSKTEKATFAGGCFWCMVSPFEELPGIVEIISGYTGGHTVNPTYEEVCSETTGHVEAVQITFQPDIFPYTKLLELFWQQIDPTDAGGQFYDRGTSYGTAIFTHSEEQREQAEASKADLQASGRFSAPIVTPILPAKPFYRAEEYHQGYHHKNPGHYKRYRTGSGRDAFIEDHWKHKEEKQSLKERLTPLQYEVTQNNATESPFRNEFWDHHGDGIYVDIVSGEPLFSSHDKFDSGCGWPSFTRPIRDYSVKEKTDLSHLMVRTEVRSKAADSHLGHVFNDGPGPNGLRYCINSAALRFVPKEDLETEGYGEYRVLFQHA
;
A
#
# COMPACT_ATOMS: atom_id res chain seq x y z
N MET A 1 13.19 -1.29 -48.78
CA MET A 1 14.28 -0.80 -47.92
C MET A 1 13.60 0.15 -46.95
N SER A 2 13.28 -0.32 -45.79
CA SER A 2 12.62 0.44 -44.72
C SER A 2 13.71 0.98 -43.79
N ASP A 3 13.85 2.30 -43.78
CA ASP A 3 14.72 3.00 -42.83
C ASP A 3 14.30 2.73 -41.40
N VAL A 4 15.06 1.90 -40.71
CA VAL A 4 14.99 1.79 -39.25
C VAL A 4 15.74 3.00 -38.70
N GLN A 5 14.99 4.03 -38.36
CA GLN A 5 15.51 5.15 -37.59
C GLN A 5 15.98 4.64 -36.23
N SER A 6 17.27 4.45 -36.09
CA SER A 6 17.93 4.22 -34.78
C SER A 6 17.75 5.50 -33.95
N TYR A 7 16.84 5.47 -33.01
CA TYR A 7 16.78 6.50 -31.95
C TYR A 7 18.08 6.39 -31.13
N ASN A 8 18.94 7.36 -31.28
CA ASN A 8 20.10 7.56 -30.45
C ASN A 8 19.59 8.01 -29.08
N ILE A 9 19.30 7.06 -28.18
CA ILE A 9 18.95 7.37 -26.79
C ILE A 9 20.20 7.99 -26.18
N SER A 10 20.12 9.26 -25.82
CA SER A 10 21.18 9.99 -25.12
C SER A 10 21.63 9.16 -23.91
N SER A 11 22.90 8.80 -23.87
CA SER A 11 23.51 8.05 -22.76
C SER A 11 23.85 8.95 -21.57
N LYS A 12 23.12 10.09 -21.39
CA LYS A 12 23.34 10.99 -20.26
C LYS A 12 22.91 10.27 -18.99
N THR A 13 23.86 10.12 -18.07
CA THR A 13 23.58 9.61 -16.73
C THR A 13 23.77 10.70 -15.69
N GLU A 14 23.03 10.63 -14.63
CA GLU A 14 23.15 11.50 -13.46
C GLU A 14 23.35 10.65 -12.19
N LYS A 15 23.70 11.32 -11.10
CA LYS A 15 23.84 10.69 -9.78
C LYS A 15 22.79 11.22 -8.83
N ALA A 16 22.20 10.33 -8.03
CA ALA A 16 21.39 10.65 -6.86
C ALA A 16 22.02 9.98 -5.64
N THR A 17 22.01 10.65 -4.48
CA THR A 17 22.59 10.07 -3.26
C THR A 17 21.63 10.24 -2.12
N PHE A 18 21.24 9.11 -1.48
CA PHE A 18 20.24 9.06 -0.42
C PHE A 18 20.77 8.31 0.81
N ALA A 19 20.60 8.92 1.97
CA ALA A 19 20.74 8.25 3.27
C ALA A 19 19.35 7.96 3.84
N GLY A 20 19.10 6.71 4.24
CA GLY A 20 17.79 6.26 4.71
C GLY A 20 17.89 5.14 5.75
N GLY A 21 18.81 5.25 6.71
CA GLY A 21 19.17 4.18 7.63
C GLY A 21 20.06 3.15 6.93
N CYS A 22 19.94 1.89 7.31
CA CYS A 22 20.77 0.81 6.75
C CYS A 22 20.72 0.78 5.21
N PHE A 23 21.89 0.94 4.58
CA PHE A 23 22.02 0.98 3.12
C PHE A 23 21.63 -0.34 2.43
N TRP A 24 21.68 -1.50 3.11
CA TRP A 24 21.18 -2.75 2.53
C TRP A 24 19.70 -2.65 2.16
N CYS A 25 18.90 -1.93 2.99
CA CYS A 25 17.49 -1.73 2.76
C CYS A 25 17.20 -0.68 1.68
N MET A 26 18.19 0.17 1.37
CA MET A 26 18.06 1.25 0.40
C MET A 26 18.46 0.85 -1.03
N VAL A 27 19.05 -0.33 -1.26
CA VAL A 27 19.43 -0.80 -2.59
C VAL A 27 18.25 -1.43 -3.32
N SER A 28 17.63 -2.44 -2.72
CA SER A 28 16.63 -3.29 -3.41
C SER A 28 15.42 -2.55 -3.98
N PRO A 29 14.93 -1.41 -3.42
CA PRO A 29 13.79 -0.71 -3.99
C PRO A 29 14.05 -0.06 -5.36
N PHE A 30 15.32 0.16 -5.72
CA PHE A 30 15.71 0.88 -6.92
C PHE A 30 16.37 0.00 -7.98
N GLU A 31 17.01 -1.10 -7.60
CA GLU A 31 18.00 -1.81 -8.43
C GLU A 31 17.44 -2.37 -9.74
N GLU A 32 16.21 -2.88 -9.73
CA GLU A 32 15.58 -3.52 -10.89
C GLU A 32 14.76 -2.54 -11.75
N LEU A 33 14.80 -1.23 -11.45
CA LEU A 33 14.00 -0.26 -12.17
C LEU A 33 14.62 0.13 -13.51
N PRO A 34 13.81 0.35 -14.55
CA PRO A 34 14.32 0.81 -15.84
C PRO A 34 15.06 2.13 -15.70
N GLY A 35 16.22 2.26 -16.35
CA GLY A 35 17.02 3.48 -16.31
C GLY A 35 17.98 3.60 -15.11
N ILE A 36 17.94 2.66 -14.17
CA ILE A 36 18.95 2.55 -13.12
C ILE A 36 20.16 1.79 -13.69
N VAL A 37 21.33 2.42 -13.64
CA VAL A 37 22.57 1.89 -14.23
C VAL A 37 23.42 1.19 -13.17
N GLU A 38 23.52 1.80 -11.98
CA GLU A 38 24.33 1.28 -10.88
C GLU A 38 23.84 1.83 -9.55
N ILE A 39 23.94 1.02 -8.51
CA ILE A 39 23.72 1.45 -7.11
C ILE A 39 24.90 0.99 -6.27
N ILE A 40 25.49 1.92 -5.54
CA ILE A 40 26.63 1.67 -4.66
C ILE A 40 26.23 1.99 -3.22
N SER A 41 26.43 1.05 -2.31
CA SER A 41 26.38 1.29 -0.87
C SER A 41 27.66 1.95 -0.39
N GLY A 42 27.57 2.94 0.48
CA GLY A 42 28.73 3.68 0.95
C GLY A 42 28.44 4.68 2.04
N TYR A 43 29.37 5.58 2.26
CA TYR A 43 29.39 6.56 3.33
C TYR A 43 29.56 7.96 2.76
N THR A 44 28.81 8.93 3.30
CA THR A 44 28.94 10.34 2.90
C THR A 44 28.48 11.29 4.01
N GLY A 45 28.68 12.58 3.82
CA GLY A 45 28.20 13.62 4.74
C GLY A 45 29.17 13.97 5.87
N GLY A 46 30.11 13.10 6.21
CA GLY A 46 31.08 13.28 7.29
C GLY A 46 32.31 14.09 6.93
N HIS A 47 33.34 13.98 7.76
CA HIS A 47 34.62 14.73 7.67
C HIS A 47 35.84 13.81 7.54
N THR A 48 35.72 12.51 7.84
CA THR A 48 36.81 11.53 7.71
C THR A 48 36.99 11.12 6.26
N VAL A 49 38.23 11.04 5.81
CA VAL A 49 38.60 10.58 4.45
C VAL A 49 38.75 9.07 4.46
N ASN A 50 38.09 8.38 3.50
CA ASN A 50 38.13 6.92 3.36
C ASN A 50 37.80 6.19 4.67
N PRO A 51 36.63 6.45 5.30
CA PRO A 51 36.29 5.79 6.55
C PRO A 51 36.02 4.31 6.34
N THR A 52 36.33 3.50 7.33
CA THR A 52 35.90 2.09 7.42
C THR A 52 34.51 1.98 8.01
N TYR A 53 33.87 0.82 7.85
CA TYR A 53 32.56 0.53 8.46
C TYR A 53 32.58 0.71 9.99
N GLU A 54 33.62 0.18 10.66
CA GLU A 54 33.78 0.26 12.09
C GLU A 54 33.90 1.73 12.57
N GLU A 55 34.62 2.58 11.82
CA GLU A 55 34.74 4.00 12.14
C GLU A 55 33.40 4.72 11.97
N VAL A 56 32.62 4.41 10.93
CA VAL A 56 31.27 5.00 10.75
C VAL A 56 30.33 4.55 11.87
N CYS A 57 30.33 3.26 12.22
CA CYS A 57 29.55 2.73 13.33
C CYS A 57 29.93 3.32 14.70
N SER A 58 31.17 3.82 14.84
CA SER A 58 31.58 4.50 16.08
C SER A 58 30.96 5.90 16.25
N GLU A 59 30.25 6.39 15.23
CA GLU A 59 29.61 7.72 15.18
C GLU A 59 30.55 8.92 15.31
N THR A 60 31.87 8.70 15.17
CA THR A 60 32.88 9.77 15.32
C THR A 60 33.25 10.43 13.98
N THR A 61 32.88 9.85 12.85
CA THR A 61 33.24 10.31 11.51
C THR A 61 32.29 11.37 10.95
N GLY A 62 31.07 11.46 11.49
CA GLY A 62 29.98 12.27 10.97
C GLY A 62 29.40 11.75 9.64
N HIS A 63 29.87 10.60 9.13
CA HIS A 63 29.28 9.95 7.97
C HIS A 63 27.97 9.24 8.30
N VAL A 64 27.11 9.18 7.29
CA VAL A 64 25.89 8.35 7.30
C VAL A 64 26.05 7.22 6.28
N GLU A 65 25.39 6.08 6.53
CA GLU A 65 25.18 5.07 5.51
C GLU A 65 24.28 5.62 4.41
N ALA A 66 24.69 5.47 3.17
CA ALA A 66 23.98 6.00 2.02
C ALA A 66 24.11 5.10 0.79
N VAL A 67 23.20 5.28 -0.16
CA VAL A 67 23.32 4.72 -1.50
C VAL A 67 23.55 5.83 -2.51
N GLN A 68 24.47 5.60 -3.45
CA GLN A 68 24.65 6.45 -4.61
C GLN A 68 24.14 5.71 -5.85
N ILE A 69 23.16 6.29 -6.52
CA ILE A 69 22.45 5.74 -7.68
C ILE A 69 22.93 6.49 -8.92
N THR A 70 23.45 5.76 -9.90
CA THR A 70 23.67 6.28 -11.26
C THR A 70 22.45 5.93 -12.10
N PHE A 71 21.77 6.92 -12.68
CA PHE A 71 20.52 6.73 -13.39
C PHE A 71 20.45 7.53 -14.71
N GLN A 72 19.55 7.14 -15.60
CA GLN A 72 19.23 7.81 -16.85
C GLN A 72 17.97 8.67 -16.67
N PRO A 73 18.05 10.00 -16.54
CA PRO A 73 16.92 10.85 -16.20
C PRO A 73 15.80 10.84 -17.25
N ASP A 74 16.13 10.58 -18.51
CA ASP A 74 15.16 10.45 -19.61
C ASP A 74 14.30 9.18 -19.51
N ILE A 75 14.75 8.15 -18.78
CA ILE A 75 14.03 6.89 -18.56
C ILE A 75 13.39 6.87 -17.19
N PHE A 76 14.15 7.29 -16.17
CA PHE A 76 13.67 7.33 -14.78
C PHE A 76 13.99 8.69 -14.16
N PRO A 77 13.00 9.60 -14.08
CA PRO A 77 13.21 10.97 -13.57
C PRO A 77 13.65 11.00 -12.10
N TYR A 78 14.42 11.99 -11.71
CA TYR A 78 14.86 12.19 -10.32
C TYR A 78 13.68 12.31 -9.34
N THR A 79 12.58 12.94 -9.76
CA THR A 79 11.35 13.02 -8.96
C THR A 79 10.78 11.66 -8.57
N LYS A 80 10.92 10.66 -9.45
CA LYS A 80 10.50 9.29 -9.14
C LYS A 80 11.43 8.60 -8.15
N LEU A 81 12.74 8.91 -8.19
CA LEU A 81 13.68 8.44 -7.16
C LEU A 81 13.33 9.03 -5.78
N LEU A 82 12.94 10.32 -5.73
CA LEU A 82 12.47 10.97 -4.51
C LEU A 82 11.20 10.32 -3.95
N GLU A 83 10.20 10.03 -4.80
CA GLU A 83 8.96 9.34 -4.38
C GLU A 83 9.29 7.99 -3.73
N LEU A 84 10.15 7.19 -4.35
CA LEU A 84 10.57 5.90 -3.81
C LEU A 84 11.40 6.03 -2.53
N PHE A 85 12.29 7.03 -2.46
CA PHE A 85 13.08 7.31 -1.26
C PHE A 85 12.20 7.59 -0.06
N TRP A 86 11.20 8.49 -0.19
CA TRP A 86 10.28 8.82 0.89
C TRP A 86 9.50 7.60 1.40
N GLN A 87 9.20 6.65 0.53
CA GLN A 87 8.52 5.42 0.92
C GLN A 87 9.38 4.49 1.77
N GLN A 88 10.70 4.61 1.68
CA GLN A 88 11.61 3.71 2.39
C GLN A 88 11.96 4.16 3.80
N ILE A 89 11.59 5.37 4.21
CA ILE A 89 12.04 5.97 5.46
C ILE A 89 10.88 6.45 6.32
N ASP A 90 11.12 6.58 7.64
CA ASP A 90 10.36 7.49 8.49
C ASP A 90 11.00 8.88 8.43
N PRO A 91 10.45 9.82 7.65
CA PRO A 91 11.06 11.12 7.45
C PRO A 91 10.93 12.04 8.68
N THR A 92 10.23 11.60 9.72
CA THR A 92 10.00 12.34 10.98
C THR A 92 10.95 11.91 12.10
N ASP A 93 11.74 10.84 11.90
CA ASP A 93 12.68 10.33 12.90
C ASP A 93 14.07 10.91 12.70
N ALA A 94 14.50 11.73 13.65
CA ALA A 94 15.84 12.36 13.66
C ALA A 94 16.93 11.48 14.32
N GLY A 95 16.58 10.39 14.98
CA GLY A 95 17.49 9.58 15.80
C GLY A 95 17.99 8.29 15.15
N GLY A 96 17.78 8.13 13.86
CA GLY A 96 18.07 6.90 13.10
C GLY A 96 16.88 6.47 12.27
N GLN A 97 16.81 5.18 11.95
CA GLN A 97 15.68 4.65 11.19
C GLN A 97 15.23 3.30 11.75
N PHE A 98 13.99 3.23 12.22
CA PHE A 98 13.41 2.00 12.78
C PHE A 98 14.24 1.46 13.95
N TYR A 99 14.71 0.20 13.89
CA TYR A 99 15.59 -0.36 14.94
C TYR A 99 17.07 0.03 14.78
N ASP A 100 17.46 0.61 13.64
CA ASP A 100 18.82 1.11 13.44
C ASP A 100 18.92 2.53 14.03
N ARG A 101 19.57 2.62 15.18
CA ARG A 101 19.64 3.88 15.96
C ARG A 101 21.05 4.47 15.89
N GLY A 102 21.12 5.78 15.92
CA GLY A 102 22.38 6.52 15.91
C GLY A 102 22.51 7.43 14.68
N THR A 103 23.50 8.32 14.73
CA THR A 103 23.73 9.35 13.72
C THR A 103 24.13 8.78 12.36
N SER A 104 24.81 7.63 12.33
CA SER A 104 25.18 6.92 11.09
C SER A 104 23.98 6.38 10.31
N TYR A 105 22.83 6.24 10.93
CA TYR A 105 21.57 5.81 10.34
C TYR A 105 20.57 6.95 10.11
N GLY A 106 21.03 8.20 10.16
CA GLY A 106 20.23 9.37 9.86
C GLY A 106 19.74 9.40 8.40
N THR A 107 18.63 10.12 8.17
CA THR A 107 18.12 10.37 6.81
C THR A 107 18.70 11.62 6.21
N ALA A 108 19.00 11.63 4.91
CA ALA A 108 19.37 12.83 4.15
C ALA A 108 19.20 12.61 2.64
N ILE A 109 18.94 13.71 1.93
CA ILE A 109 19.04 13.79 0.47
C ILE A 109 20.26 14.63 0.13
N PHE A 110 21.25 14.06 -0.61
CA PHE A 110 22.43 14.76 -1.05
C PHE A 110 22.30 15.11 -2.55
N THR A 111 22.18 16.39 -2.84
CA THR A 111 21.87 16.90 -4.20
C THR A 111 23.15 17.21 -4.98
N HIS A 112 23.22 16.75 -6.23
CA HIS A 112 24.37 16.91 -7.13
C HIS A 112 24.25 18.12 -8.06
N SER A 113 23.07 18.77 -8.08
CA SER A 113 22.80 19.97 -8.86
C SER A 113 21.77 20.85 -8.17
N GLU A 114 21.66 22.10 -8.62
CA GLU A 114 20.63 23.01 -8.16
C GLU A 114 19.23 22.52 -8.52
N GLU A 115 19.05 21.94 -9.70
CA GLU A 115 17.80 21.36 -10.14
C GLU A 115 17.34 20.21 -9.21
N GLN A 116 18.27 19.31 -8.83
CA GLN A 116 17.95 18.26 -7.84
C GLN A 116 17.59 18.84 -6.48
N ARG A 117 18.24 19.93 -6.05
CA ARG A 117 17.91 20.62 -4.81
C ARG A 117 16.47 21.15 -4.82
N GLU A 118 16.10 21.87 -5.90
CA GLU A 118 14.76 22.42 -6.05
C GLU A 118 13.69 21.32 -6.08
N GLN A 119 13.94 20.25 -6.84
CA GLN A 119 13.02 19.10 -6.89
C GLN A 119 12.89 18.40 -5.54
N ALA A 120 13.97 18.23 -4.78
CA ALA A 120 13.95 17.62 -3.47
C ALA A 120 13.21 18.48 -2.44
N GLU A 121 13.42 19.81 -2.45
CA GLU A 121 12.71 20.74 -1.58
C GLU A 121 11.21 20.78 -1.89
N ALA A 122 10.83 20.82 -3.16
CA ALA A 122 9.43 20.74 -3.58
C ALA A 122 8.78 19.42 -3.13
N SER A 123 9.44 18.29 -3.38
CA SER A 123 8.95 16.97 -2.96
C SER A 123 8.78 16.85 -1.44
N LYS A 124 9.71 17.42 -0.65
CA LYS A 124 9.59 17.49 0.80
C LYS A 124 8.41 18.35 1.25
N ALA A 125 8.20 19.50 0.61
CA ALA A 125 7.09 20.40 0.90
C ALA A 125 5.74 19.75 0.59
N ASP A 126 5.63 19.08 -0.56
CA ASP A 126 4.43 18.34 -0.97
C ASP A 126 4.12 17.19 0.00
N LEU A 127 5.14 16.45 0.42
CA LEU A 127 4.98 15.38 1.40
C LEU A 127 4.50 15.92 2.76
N GLN A 128 5.06 17.04 3.22
CA GLN A 128 4.61 17.71 4.45
C GLN A 128 3.16 18.19 4.34
N ALA A 129 2.81 18.80 3.21
CA ALA A 129 1.46 19.32 2.94
C ALA A 129 0.41 18.20 2.78
N SER A 130 0.81 17.01 2.39
CA SER A 130 -0.08 15.85 2.19
C SER A 130 -0.76 15.37 3.48
N GLY A 131 -0.27 15.79 4.66
CA GLY A 131 -0.76 15.30 5.95
C GLY A 131 -0.55 13.79 6.17
N ARG A 132 0.34 13.15 5.38
CA ARG A 132 0.67 11.73 5.56
C ARG A 132 1.31 11.46 6.92
N PHE A 133 2.14 12.39 7.38
CA PHE A 133 2.78 12.37 8.68
C PHE A 133 2.25 13.51 9.55
N SER A 134 1.94 13.22 10.82
CA SER A 134 1.47 14.23 11.79
C SER A 134 2.61 15.08 12.36
N ALA A 135 3.83 14.55 12.35
CA ALA A 135 5.04 15.25 12.80
C ALA A 135 5.75 15.94 11.62
N PRO A 136 6.58 16.96 11.90
CA PRO A 136 7.39 17.61 10.87
C PRO A 136 8.38 16.65 10.20
N ILE A 137 8.61 16.84 8.89
CA ILE A 137 9.65 16.12 8.15
C ILE A 137 11.01 16.71 8.49
N VAL A 138 11.85 15.90 9.15
CA VAL A 138 13.17 16.32 9.64
C VAL A 138 14.32 15.95 8.70
N THR A 139 14.08 15.11 7.67
CA THR A 139 15.09 14.72 6.67
C THR A 139 15.72 15.96 6.03
N PRO A 140 17.02 16.21 6.15
CA PRO A 140 17.69 17.35 5.56
C PRO A 140 17.96 17.15 4.07
N ILE A 141 18.01 18.25 3.31
CA ILE A 141 18.46 18.33 1.93
C ILE A 141 19.79 19.07 1.93
N LEU A 142 20.86 18.41 1.52
CA LEU A 142 22.24 18.86 1.66
C LEU A 142 22.97 18.80 0.29
N PRO A 143 23.94 19.66 0.04
CA PRO A 143 24.79 19.50 -1.14
C PRO A 143 25.60 18.19 -1.04
N ALA A 144 25.82 17.53 -2.19
CA ALA A 144 26.62 16.32 -2.25
C ALA A 144 28.04 16.57 -1.75
N LYS A 145 28.51 15.64 -0.93
CA LYS A 145 29.90 15.58 -0.42
C LYS A 145 30.62 14.36 -1.02
N PRO A 146 31.92 14.19 -0.80
CA PRO A 146 32.62 12.98 -1.20
C PRO A 146 31.88 11.73 -0.72
N PHE A 147 31.70 10.78 -1.63
CA PHE A 147 31.07 9.50 -1.36
C PHE A 147 32.15 8.42 -1.36
N TYR A 148 32.21 7.66 -0.30
CA TYR A 148 33.16 6.58 -0.09
C TYR A 148 32.43 5.24 -0.20
N ARG A 149 32.82 4.41 -1.19
CA ARG A 149 32.25 3.09 -1.40
C ARG A 149 32.49 2.22 -0.17
N ALA A 150 31.44 1.61 0.36
CA ALA A 150 31.56 0.63 1.44
C ALA A 150 32.23 -0.66 0.94
N GLU A 151 32.70 -1.45 1.88
CA GLU A 151 33.43 -2.70 1.65
C GLU A 151 32.62 -3.65 0.78
N GLU A 152 33.30 -4.53 0.04
CA GLU A 152 32.68 -5.38 -0.98
C GLU A 152 31.59 -6.33 -0.41
N TYR A 153 31.70 -6.73 0.83
CA TYR A 153 30.69 -7.58 1.46
C TYR A 153 29.37 -6.86 1.69
N HIS A 154 29.34 -5.53 1.69
CA HIS A 154 28.11 -4.73 1.78
C HIS A 154 27.42 -4.53 0.42
N GLN A 155 28.14 -4.65 -0.68
CA GLN A 155 27.58 -4.44 -2.02
C GLN A 155 26.66 -5.60 -2.42
N GLY A 156 25.43 -5.30 -2.87
CA GLY A 156 24.45 -6.31 -3.26
C GLY A 156 24.13 -7.32 -2.14
N TYR A 157 24.10 -6.88 -0.89
CA TYR A 157 23.96 -7.77 0.27
C TYR A 157 22.71 -8.64 0.23
N HIS A 158 21.61 -8.11 -0.27
CA HIS A 158 20.34 -8.84 -0.39
C HIS A 158 20.42 -10.00 -1.39
N HIS A 159 21.29 -9.94 -2.41
CA HIS A 159 21.57 -11.04 -3.32
C HIS A 159 22.53 -12.07 -2.71
N LYS A 160 23.59 -11.59 -2.03
CA LYS A 160 24.59 -12.46 -1.40
C LYS A 160 24.04 -13.23 -0.20
N ASN A 161 23.11 -12.62 0.56
CA ASN A 161 22.57 -13.13 1.82
C ASN A 161 21.03 -12.99 1.93
N PRO A 162 20.23 -13.53 0.99
CA PRO A 162 18.80 -13.22 0.89
C PRO A 162 18.00 -13.60 2.15
N GLY A 163 18.31 -14.71 2.77
CA GLY A 163 17.61 -15.16 3.99
C GLY A 163 17.91 -14.30 5.20
N HIS A 164 19.15 -13.81 5.36
CA HIS A 164 19.51 -12.90 6.44
C HIS A 164 18.90 -11.52 6.19
N TYR A 165 19.03 -10.99 4.98
CA TYR A 165 18.46 -9.70 4.58
C TYR A 165 16.94 -9.65 4.82
N LYS A 166 16.19 -10.67 4.38
CA LYS A 166 14.74 -10.72 4.59
C LYS A 166 14.35 -10.65 6.07
N ARG A 167 15.00 -11.45 6.92
CA ARG A 167 14.76 -11.44 8.38
C ARG A 167 15.11 -10.08 8.99
N TYR A 168 16.24 -9.51 8.60
CA TYR A 168 16.68 -8.20 9.07
C TYR A 168 15.69 -7.10 8.67
N ARG A 169 15.33 -6.99 7.40
CA ARG A 169 14.43 -5.96 6.88
C ARG A 169 13.04 -6.04 7.53
N THR A 170 12.46 -7.24 7.61
CA THR A 170 11.17 -7.43 8.29
C THR A 170 11.28 -7.14 9.78
N GLY A 171 12.34 -7.63 10.44
CA GLY A 171 12.57 -7.43 11.87
C GLY A 171 12.90 -5.99 12.25
N SER A 172 13.41 -5.17 11.31
CA SER A 172 13.70 -3.75 11.56
C SER A 172 12.44 -2.89 11.76
N GLY A 173 11.27 -3.36 11.32
CA GLY A 173 10.02 -2.59 11.35
C GLY A 173 9.76 -1.77 10.09
N ARG A 174 10.70 -1.71 9.13
CA ARG A 174 10.57 -0.92 7.90
C ARG A 174 9.40 -1.35 7.04
N ASP A 175 9.25 -2.67 6.81
CA ASP A 175 8.17 -3.19 5.95
C ASP A 175 6.78 -2.91 6.56
N ALA A 176 6.63 -3.04 7.88
CA ALA A 176 5.39 -2.70 8.57
C ALA A 176 5.05 -1.21 8.47
N PHE A 177 6.07 -0.34 8.58
CA PHE A 177 5.90 1.10 8.42
C PHE A 177 5.46 1.47 6.99
N ILE A 178 6.08 0.87 5.96
CA ILE A 178 5.72 1.09 4.55
C ILE A 178 4.28 0.67 4.32
N GLU A 179 3.88 -0.50 4.82
CA GLU A 179 2.51 -1.01 4.71
C GLU A 179 1.50 -0.02 5.31
N ASP A 180 1.75 0.44 6.55
CA ASP A 180 0.83 1.31 7.29
C ASP A 180 0.71 2.71 6.67
N HIS A 181 1.86 3.33 6.31
CA HIS A 181 1.88 4.74 5.88
C HIS A 181 1.68 4.93 4.38
N TRP A 182 2.04 3.96 3.55
CA TRP A 182 2.03 4.14 2.11
C TRP A 182 0.95 3.30 1.44
N LYS A 183 0.92 1.99 1.61
CA LYS A 183 -0.05 1.14 0.93
C LYS A 183 -1.47 1.35 1.41
N HIS A 184 -1.73 1.29 2.71
CA HIS A 184 -3.09 1.48 3.22
C HIS A 184 -3.65 2.88 2.96
N LYS A 185 -2.82 3.93 2.92
CA LYS A 185 -3.31 5.27 2.55
C LYS A 185 -3.63 5.41 1.06
N GLU A 186 -2.81 4.84 0.19
CA GLU A 186 -3.09 4.83 -1.26
C GLU A 186 -4.34 4.03 -1.58
N GLU A 187 -4.52 2.87 -0.97
CA GLU A 187 -5.74 2.08 -1.09
C GLU A 187 -6.98 2.87 -0.60
N LYS A 188 -6.91 3.49 0.57
CA LYS A 188 -8.01 4.33 1.09
C LYS A 188 -8.31 5.53 0.21
N GLN A 189 -7.30 6.19 -0.35
CA GLN A 189 -7.50 7.31 -1.27
C GLN A 189 -8.14 6.83 -2.58
N SER A 190 -7.64 5.75 -3.17
CA SER A 190 -8.23 5.12 -4.36
C SER A 190 -9.68 4.67 -4.12
N LEU A 191 -9.99 4.12 -2.93
CA LEU A 191 -11.35 3.75 -2.55
C LEU A 191 -12.26 4.98 -2.44
N LYS A 192 -11.79 6.11 -1.86
CA LYS A 192 -12.56 7.36 -1.78
C LYS A 192 -12.89 7.97 -3.14
N GLU A 193 -12.01 7.80 -4.11
CA GLU A 193 -12.23 8.29 -5.48
C GLU A 193 -13.20 7.40 -6.26
N ARG A 194 -13.22 6.09 -5.97
CA ARG A 194 -14.03 5.08 -6.66
C ARG A 194 -15.40 4.86 -6.05
N LEU A 195 -15.52 4.99 -4.74
CA LEU A 195 -16.77 4.76 -4.00
C LEU A 195 -17.51 6.07 -3.77
N THR A 196 -18.84 6.00 -3.72
CA THR A 196 -19.64 7.11 -3.20
C THR A 196 -19.34 7.34 -1.72
N PRO A 197 -19.60 8.55 -1.16
CA PRO A 197 -19.39 8.80 0.27
C PRO A 197 -20.09 7.77 1.17
N LEU A 198 -21.32 7.36 0.84
CA LEU A 198 -22.06 6.37 1.64
C LEU A 198 -21.41 4.98 1.55
N GLN A 199 -21.02 4.53 0.36
CA GLN A 199 -20.32 3.26 0.17
C GLN A 199 -19.01 3.22 0.96
N TYR A 200 -18.24 4.31 0.93
CA TYR A 200 -17.00 4.42 1.69
C TYR A 200 -17.24 4.36 3.21
N GLU A 201 -18.20 5.15 3.72
CA GLU A 201 -18.52 5.17 5.15
C GLU A 201 -19.03 3.80 5.65
N VAL A 202 -19.86 3.12 4.87
CA VAL A 202 -20.36 1.78 5.22
C VAL A 202 -19.21 0.77 5.20
N THR A 203 -18.48 0.65 4.11
CA THR A 203 -17.50 -0.44 3.93
C THR A 203 -16.22 -0.25 4.75
N GLN A 204 -15.76 1.01 4.97
CA GLN A 204 -14.49 1.33 5.60
C GLN A 204 -14.61 1.86 7.04
N ASN A 205 -15.73 2.50 7.39
CA ASN A 205 -15.95 3.13 8.70
C ASN A 205 -17.10 2.49 9.51
N ASN A 206 -17.58 1.31 9.09
CA ASN A 206 -18.62 0.53 9.78
C ASN A 206 -19.94 1.32 9.97
N ALA A 207 -20.25 2.25 9.06
CA ALA A 207 -21.52 2.95 9.08
C ALA A 207 -22.66 2.02 8.64
N THR A 208 -23.91 2.42 8.94
CA THR A 208 -25.13 1.73 8.51
C THR A 208 -25.98 2.72 7.72
N GLU A 209 -26.43 2.33 6.55
CA GLU A 209 -27.38 3.11 5.74
C GLU A 209 -28.80 3.11 6.32
N SER A 210 -29.67 4.00 5.82
CA SER A 210 -31.05 4.10 6.31
C SER A 210 -31.91 2.91 5.88
N PRO A 211 -32.75 2.34 6.78
CA PRO A 211 -33.69 1.27 6.43
C PRO A 211 -34.73 1.75 5.43
N PHE A 212 -35.18 0.90 4.54
CA PHE A 212 -36.21 1.16 3.50
C PHE A 212 -35.86 2.31 2.53
N ARG A 213 -34.64 2.80 2.56
CA ARG A 213 -34.12 3.87 1.68
C ARG A 213 -32.74 3.53 1.12
N ASN A 214 -32.57 2.27 0.76
CA ASN A 214 -31.35 1.75 0.16
C ASN A 214 -31.70 0.92 -1.10
N GLU A 215 -30.72 0.64 -1.93
CA GLU A 215 -30.93 0.16 -3.30
C GLU A 215 -31.54 -1.23 -3.36
N PHE A 216 -31.17 -2.14 -2.47
CA PHE A 216 -31.47 -3.56 -2.62
C PHE A 216 -32.46 -4.13 -1.57
N TRP A 217 -33.01 -3.31 -0.67
CA TRP A 217 -33.99 -3.81 0.33
C TRP A 217 -35.21 -4.50 -0.32
N ASP A 218 -35.71 -3.92 -1.42
CA ASP A 218 -36.87 -4.40 -2.19
C ASP A 218 -36.48 -4.82 -3.62
N HIS A 219 -35.25 -5.33 -3.81
CA HIS A 219 -34.77 -5.78 -5.10
C HIS A 219 -34.99 -7.30 -5.27
N HIS A 220 -35.62 -7.71 -6.40
CA HIS A 220 -36.01 -9.10 -6.66
C HIS A 220 -35.46 -9.66 -7.98
N GLY A 221 -34.49 -9.00 -8.61
CA GLY A 221 -33.84 -9.50 -9.83
C GLY A 221 -33.03 -10.77 -9.58
N ASP A 222 -32.99 -11.68 -10.58
CA ASP A 222 -32.13 -12.85 -10.55
C ASP A 222 -30.68 -12.47 -10.81
N GLY A 223 -29.76 -12.87 -9.93
CA GLY A 223 -28.34 -12.55 -10.05
C GLY A 223 -27.58 -12.76 -8.73
N ILE A 224 -26.37 -12.24 -8.69
CA ILE A 224 -25.53 -12.29 -7.49
C ILE A 224 -25.24 -10.89 -6.96
N TYR A 225 -24.98 -10.81 -5.67
CA TYR A 225 -24.50 -9.62 -5.00
C TYR A 225 -23.03 -9.77 -4.67
N VAL A 226 -22.20 -8.85 -5.17
CA VAL A 226 -20.75 -8.85 -4.98
C VAL A 226 -20.33 -7.70 -4.08
N ASP A 227 -19.20 -7.83 -3.40
CA ASP A 227 -18.59 -6.74 -2.63
C ASP A 227 -18.27 -5.55 -3.55
N ILE A 228 -18.78 -4.37 -3.22
CA ILE A 228 -18.55 -3.14 -4.01
C ILE A 228 -17.06 -2.74 -4.07
N VAL A 229 -16.25 -3.18 -3.10
CA VAL A 229 -14.81 -2.88 -3.01
C VAL A 229 -13.98 -3.84 -3.85
N SER A 230 -14.14 -5.15 -3.63
CA SER A 230 -13.29 -6.19 -4.25
C SER A 230 -13.92 -6.87 -5.47
N GLY A 231 -15.24 -6.80 -5.63
CA GLY A 231 -15.97 -7.62 -6.61
C GLY A 231 -16.15 -9.08 -6.18
N GLU A 232 -15.76 -9.46 -4.95
CA GLU A 232 -15.93 -10.83 -4.46
C GLU A 232 -17.43 -11.21 -4.40
N PRO A 233 -17.84 -12.36 -4.98
CA PRO A 233 -19.22 -12.84 -4.87
C PRO A 233 -19.59 -13.20 -3.44
N LEU A 234 -20.66 -12.56 -2.92
CA LEU A 234 -21.06 -12.69 -1.53
C LEU A 234 -22.38 -13.44 -1.35
N PHE A 235 -23.44 -13.07 -2.10
CA PHE A 235 -24.78 -13.62 -1.92
C PHE A 235 -25.46 -13.88 -3.27
N SER A 236 -26.41 -14.83 -3.28
CA SER A 236 -27.28 -15.11 -4.42
C SER A 236 -28.68 -14.52 -4.18
N SER A 237 -29.35 -14.07 -5.24
CA SER A 237 -30.76 -13.66 -5.16
C SER A 237 -31.68 -14.81 -4.71
N HIS A 238 -31.32 -16.07 -4.95
CA HIS A 238 -32.08 -17.24 -4.49
C HIS A 238 -32.06 -17.43 -2.97
N ASP A 239 -31.04 -16.88 -2.28
CA ASP A 239 -30.96 -16.92 -0.82
C ASP A 239 -31.48 -15.64 -0.17
N LYS A 240 -31.94 -14.64 -0.99
CA LYS A 240 -32.55 -13.40 -0.53
C LYS A 240 -34.02 -13.61 -0.15
N PHE A 241 -34.44 -12.94 0.92
CA PHE A 241 -35.85 -12.97 1.37
C PHE A 241 -36.28 -11.64 2.01
N ASP A 242 -37.59 -11.42 2.09
CA ASP A 242 -38.16 -10.24 2.69
C ASP A 242 -38.26 -10.41 4.20
N SER A 243 -37.33 -9.81 4.93
CA SER A 243 -37.28 -9.87 6.38
C SER A 243 -38.09 -8.77 7.09
N GLY A 244 -38.52 -7.74 6.35
CA GLY A 244 -39.18 -6.57 6.89
C GLY A 244 -38.29 -5.62 7.69
N CYS A 245 -36.97 -5.84 7.73
CA CYS A 245 -36.02 -5.00 8.49
C CYS A 245 -35.59 -3.73 7.76
N GLY A 246 -35.84 -3.64 6.45
CA GLY A 246 -35.50 -2.48 5.63
C GLY A 246 -34.11 -2.53 4.98
N TRP A 247 -33.42 -3.66 5.07
CA TRP A 247 -32.17 -3.97 4.38
C TRP A 247 -32.25 -5.30 3.65
N PRO A 248 -31.46 -5.53 2.59
CA PRO A 248 -31.40 -6.83 1.93
C PRO A 248 -30.96 -7.91 2.92
N SER A 249 -31.73 -8.99 2.97
CA SER A 249 -31.56 -10.09 3.91
C SER A 249 -31.36 -11.40 3.17
N PHE A 250 -30.38 -12.20 3.60
CA PHE A 250 -30.03 -13.47 2.97
C PHE A 250 -29.96 -14.58 4.02
N THR A 251 -30.27 -15.82 3.60
CA THR A 251 -30.22 -16.99 4.47
C THR A 251 -28.83 -17.57 4.64
N ARG A 252 -27.95 -17.31 3.66
CA ARG A 252 -26.54 -17.76 3.67
C ARG A 252 -25.68 -16.97 2.66
N PRO A 253 -24.35 -16.94 2.81
CA PRO A 253 -23.45 -16.48 1.77
C PRO A 253 -23.39 -17.48 0.60
N ILE A 254 -22.96 -17.01 -0.59
CA ILE A 254 -22.83 -17.83 -1.79
C ILE A 254 -21.77 -18.93 -1.63
N ARG A 255 -20.78 -18.69 -0.79
CA ARG A 255 -19.76 -19.63 -0.31
C ARG A 255 -19.45 -19.31 1.15
N ASP A 256 -19.39 -20.32 2.02
CA ASP A 256 -19.18 -20.12 3.47
C ASP A 256 -17.92 -19.30 3.79
N TYR A 257 -16.90 -19.37 2.94
CA TYR A 257 -15.65 -18.66 3.12
C TYR A 257 -15.60 -17.25 2.50
N SER A 258 -16.66 -16.77 1.82
CA SER A 258 -16.73 -15.40 1.25
C SER A 258 -16.87 -14.33 2.32
N VAL A 259 -17.32 -14.69 3.50
CA VAL A 259 -17.53 -13.75 4.61
C VAL A 259 -16.75 -14.17 5.85
N LYS A 260 -16.48 -13.20 6.71
CA LYS A 260 -15.92 -13.39 8.07
C LYS A 260 -16.92 -12.87 9.08
N GLU A 261 -17.01 -13.52 10.22
CA GLU A 261 -17.80 -13.10 11.35
C GLU A 261 -16.90 -12.58 12.48
N LYS A 262 -17.29 -11.46 13.08
CA LYS A 262 -16.56 -10.83 14.18
C LYS A 262 -17.53 -10.36 15.24
N THR A 263 -17.18 -10.51 16.52
CA THR A 263 -17.99 -9.96 17.61
C THR A 263 -17.97 -8.43 17.57
N ASP A 264 -19.15 -7.82 17.51
CA ASP A 264 -19.37 -6.37 17.60
C ASP A 264 -20.00 -6.03 18.95
N LEU A 265 -19.28 -5.22 19.74
CA LEU A 265 -19.69 -4.75 21.06
C LEU A 265 -20.17 -3.29 21.03
N SER A 266 -20.35 -2.70 19.86
CA SER A 266 -20.80 -1.31 19.72
C SER A 266 -22.25 -1.14 20.15
N HIS A 267 -22.65 0.10 20.39
CA HIS A 267 -24.01 0.50 20.74
C HIS A 267 -24.61 -0.23 21.97
N LEU A 268 -23.75 -0.67 22.92
CA LEU A 268 -24.18 -1.42 24.13
C LEU A 268 -24.91 -2.75 23.82
N MET A 269 -24.66 -3.33 22.65
CA MET A 269 -25.19 -4.61 22.20
C MET A 269 -24.06 -5.59 21.87
N VAL A 270 -24.35 -6.88 21.99
CA VAL A 270 -23.47 -7.94 21.49
C VAL A 270 -24.09 -8.45 20.20
N ARG A 271 -23.43 -8.20 19.06
CA ARG A 271 -23.87 -8.61 17.73
C ARG A 271 -22.74 -9.34 17.02
N THR A 272 -23.07 -10.05 15.96
CA THR A 272 -22.08 -10.65 15.06
C THR A 272 -21.99 -9.83 13.78
N GLU A 273 -20.90 -9.07 13.63
CA GLU A 273 -20.57 -8.32 12.42
C GLU A 273 -20.20 -9.28 11.29
N VAL A 274 -20.65 -8.99 10.08
CA VAL A 274 -20.29 -9.69 8.86
C VAL A 274 -19.40 -8.78 8.00
N ARG A 275 -18.25 -9.31 7.59
CA ARG A 275 -17.29 -8.61 6.73
C ARG A 275 -16.94 -9.47 5.52
N SER A 276 -16.61 -8.86 4.38
CA SER A 276 -16.09 -9.60 3.22
C SER A 276 -14.72 -10.22 3.50
N LYS A 277 -14.41 -11.36 2.87
CA LYS A 277 -13.13 -12.04 3.07
C LYS A 277 -11.98 -11.33 2.37
N ALA A 278 -12.19 -10.89 1.13
CA ALA A 278 -11.13 -10.33 0.29
C ALA A 278 -10.74 -8.89 0.69
N ALA A 279 -11.72 -7.99 0.87
CA ALA A 279 -11.46 -6.57 1.12
C ALA A 279 -11.66 -6.14 2.58
N ASP A 280 -12.07 -7.05 3.46
CA ASP A 280 -12.43 -6.74 4.85
C ASP A 280 -13.49 -5.62 4.96
N SER A 281 -14.35 -5.48 3.95
CA SER A 281 -15.45 -4.51 3.94
C SER A 281 -16.46 -4.85 5.03
N HIS A 282 -16.90 -3.85 5.81
CA HIS A 282 -18.08 -4.01 6.66
C HIS A 282 -19.32 -4.22 5.77
N LEU A 283 -20.02 -5.32 5.95
CA LEU A 283 -21.20 -5.67 5.18
C LEU A 283 -22.50 -5.42 5.99
N GLY A 284 -22.51 -5.77 7.24
CA GLY A 284 -23.67 -5.72 8.11
C GLY A 284 -23.52 -6.67 9.30
N HIS A 285 -24.63 -7.35 9.67
CA HIS A 285 -24.67 -8.26 10.82
C HIS A 285 -25.45 -9.52 10.50
N VAL A 286 -25.14 -10.61 11.19
CA VAL A 286 -25.90 -11.87 11.14
C VAL A 286 -26.67 -12.07 12.45
N PHE A 287 -27.91 -12.55 12.31
CA PHE A 287 -28.88 -12.80 13.38
C PHE A 287 -29.39 -14.23 13.31
N ASN A 288 -29.94 -14.77 14.46
CA ASN A 288 -30.44 -16.13 14.59
C ASN A 288 -31.99 -16.17 14.45
N ASP A 289 -32.56 -15.34 13.56
CA ASP A 289 -34.00 -15.18 13.35
C ASP A 289 -34.38 -15.36 11.87
N GLY A 290 -33.55 -16.03 11.07
CA GLY A 290 -33.76 -16.27 9.65
C GLY A 290 -34.69 -17.48 9.39
N PRO A 291 -35.31 -17.54 8.18
CA PRO A 291 -36.29 -18.59 7.80
C PRO A 291 -35.62 -19.90 7.34
N GLY A 292 -34.31 -19.87 7.03
CA GLY A 292 -33.58 -21.03 6.50
C GLY A 292 -33.31 -22.13 7.53
N PRO A 293 -32.85 -23.31 7.12
CA PRO A 293 -32.60 -24.44 8.01
C PRO A 293 -31.54 -24.15 9.10
N ASN A 294 -30.65 -23.17 8.88
CA ASN A 294 -29.62 -22.73 9.82
C ASN A 294 -30.18 -21.68 10.81
N GLY A 295 -31.40 -21.15 10.59
CA GLY A 295 -31.96 -20.08 11.38
C GLY A 295 -31.25 -18.72 11.23
N LEU A 296 -30.33 -18.57 10.24
CA LEU A 296 -29.52 -17.38 10.09
C LEU A 296 -30.15 -16.36 9.14
N ARG A 297 -30.03 -15.07 9.50
CA ARG A 297 -30.35 -13.92 8.66
C ARG A 297 -29.15 -12.99 8.57
N TYR A 298 -28.56 -12.94 7.39
CA TYR A 298 -27.52 -11.97 7.04
C TYR A 298 -28.20 -10.67 6.60
N CYS A 299 -28.19 -9.66 7.47
CA CYS A 299 -28.76 -8.33 7.23
C CYS A 299 -27.65 -7.41 6.74
N ILE A 300 -27.64 -7.09 5.45
CA ILE A 300 -26.51 -6.52 4.75
C ILE A 300 -26.85 -5.11 4.24
N ASN A 301 -25.91 -4.16 4.32
CA ASN A 301 -26.05 -2.84 3.73
C ASN A 301 -26.00 -2.93 2.20
N SER A 302 -26.97 -2.34 1.50
CA SER A 302 -26.95 -2.22 0.04
C SER A 302 -25.70 -1.47 -0.45
N ALA A 303 -25.28 -0.44 0.30
CA ALA A 303 -24.10 0.34 -0.03
C ALA A 303 -22.78 -0.47 -0.03
N ALA A 304 -22.75 -1.65 0.61
CA ALA A 304 -21.62 -2.56 0.58
C ALA A 304 -21.67 -3.53 -0.62
N LEU A 305 -22.75 -3.51 -1.40
CA LEU A 305 -23.02 -4.47 -2.46
C LEU A 305 -23.09 -3.81 -3.84
N ARG A 306 -22.76 -4.58 -4.87
CA ARG A 306 -23.12 -4.34 -6.27
C ARG A 306 -23.88 -5.55 -6.78
N PHE A 307 -24.99 -5.33 -7.46
CA PHE A 307 -25.75 -6.41 -8.08
C PHE A 307 -25.23 -6.71 -9.48
N VAL A 308 -25.10 -8.00 -9.82
CA VAL A 308 -24.76 -8.50 -11.16
C VAL A 308 -25.92 -9.36 -11.62
N PRO A 309 -26.68 -8.91 -12.67
CA PRO A 309 -27.78 -9.68 -13.24
C PRO A 309 -27.31 -11.01 -13.79
N LYS A 310 -28.17 -12.02 -13.78
CA LYS A 310 -27.84 -13.36 -14.30
C LYS A 310 -27.43 -13.35 -15.79
N GLU A 311 -27.96 -12.41 -16.57
CA GLU A 311 -27.63 -12.22 -17.98
C GLU A 311 -26.17 -11.76 -18.17
N ASP A 312 -25.64 -10.98 -17.21
CA ASP A 312 -24.33 -10.34 -17.29
C ASP A 312 -23.22 -11.13 -16.60
N LEU A 313 -23.56 -12.24 -15.93
CA LEU A 313 -22.58 -13.04 -15.17
C LEU A 313 -21.38 -13.47 -16.01
N GLU A 314 -21.56 -13.81 -17.28
CA GLU A 314 -20.48 -14.28 -18.13
C GLU A 314 -19.60 -13.12 -18.61
N THR A 315 -20.20 -12.02 -19.01
CA THR A 315 -19.51 -10.83 -19.51
C THR A 315 -18.74 -10.09 -18.41
N GLU A 316 -19.21 -10.19 -17.17
CA GLU A 316 -18.58 -9.61 -15.99
C GLU A 316 -17.60 -10.56 -15.27
N GLY A 317 -17.34 -11.76 -15.82
CA GLY A 317 -16.35 -12.70 -15.27
C GLY A 317 -16.87 -13.60 -14.15
N TYR A 318 -18.19 -13.69 -13.95
CA TYR A 318 -18.85 -14.52 -12.93
C TYR A 318 -19.57 -15.74 -13.53
N GLY A 319 -19.17 -16.18 -14.72
CA GLY A 319 -19.84 -17.23 -15.48
C GLY A 319 -20.04 -18.55 -14.71
N GLU A 320 -19.18 -18.88 -13.76
CA GLU A 320 -19.30 -20.06 -12.90
C GLU A 320 -20.59 -20.07 -12.04
N TYR A 321 -21.14 -18.89 -11.72
CA TYR A 321 -22.37 -18.76 -10.91
C TYR A 321 -23.66 -18.89 -11.70
N ARG A 322 -23.61 -19.02 -13.04
CA ARG A 322 -24.79 -19.28 -13.89
C ARG A 322 -25.51 -20.56 -13.51
N VAL A 323 -24.76 -21.54 -12.99
CA VAL A 323 -25.33 -22.82 -12.54
C VAL A 323 -26.41 -22.64 -11.46
N LEU A 324 -26.34 -21.58 -10.66
CA LEU A 324 -27.34 -21.29 -9.63
C LEU A 324 -28.71 -20.97 -10.23
N PHE A 325 -28.79 -20.54 -11.49
CA PHE A 325 -30.00 -20.05 -12.16
C PHE A 325 -30.47 -20.98 -13.29
N GLN A 326 -29.86 -22.17 -13.48
CA GLN A 326 -30.19 -23.09 -14.58
C GLN A 326 -31.35 -24.05 -14.27
N HIS A 327 -31.84 -24.11 -13.02
CA HIS A 327 -32.84 -25.09 -12.57
C HIS A 327 -34.01 -24.46 -11.83
N ALA A 328 -34.35 -23.20 -12.12
CA ALA A 328 -35.50 -22.52 -11.56
C ALA A 328 -36.72 -22.58 -12.49
#